data_e8ac720263d45e3bd415c2972b29d277
#
_entry.id   e8ac720263d45e3bd415c2972b29d277
#
_cell.length_a   1.000
_cell.length_b   1.000
_cell.length_c   1.000
_cell.angle_alpha   90.00
_cell.angle_beta   90.00
_cell.angle_gamma   90.00
#
_symmetry.space_group_name_H-M   'P 1'
#
loop_
_entity.id
_entity.type
_entity.pdbx_description
1 polymer ?
#
loop_
_entity_poly.entity_id
_entity_poly.type
_entity_poly.pdbx_seq_one_letter_code
_entity_poly.pdbx_strand_id
1 'polypeptide(L)'
;MLNRVPVQPKPIDRYLPLLEEPLGQEISRLAASLRGTRVLQLNATSYGGGVAELLLSLVGLEQSLGLAAEWRTIGGDEAFFSVTKQLHNALQGRPSPFTEEQKTRYLTVNRQHAAELDGYDVVIVHDPQPAAIRHYTGRGHATWVWRCHIDTSAPDETAWGFLRPYVEEHDAAVFTMAQFVPPDLTMPRMEFIPPAIDPFSSKNRELPGDLARSTVAEFGVDVERPLLLQVARFDPWKDPKGAIDTYQLVKREVPAVQLALVGSMAGDDPEAWEVFRAIAHDDRADRDLYVFTNLVGVGSLEVNCFQRTATVVLQKSLREGFGLAVSEALWKGVPVVAGATGGIPLQLQDGVGGFLITTVEQAAQRIVFLLRHPQEAAQIAAAGRRVVTEHFLLPRLLRDELRLIHSLLEGAHA
;
A
#
# COMPACT_ATOMS: atom_id res chain seq x y z
N MET A 1 -12.15 -8.04 21.73
CA MET A 1 -10.71 -8.02 22.12
C MET A 1 -9.87 -7.68 20.91
N LEU A 2 -8.76 -6.94 21.11
CA LEU A 2 -7.76 -6.74 20.07
C LEU A 2 -7.10 -8.07 19.71
N ASN A 3 -7.00 -8.36 18.44
CA ASN A 3 -6.43 -9.62 17.98
C ASN A 3 -4.91 -9.44 17.79
N ARG A 4 -4.10 -10.19 18.52
CA ARG A 4 -2.65 -10.20 18.32
C ARG A 4 -2.31 -10.94 17.02
N VAL A 5 -1.51 -10.30 16.17
CA VAL A 5 -1.01 -10.91 14.95
C VAL A 5 0.39 -11.45 15.22
N PRO A 6 0.65 -12.76 15.06
CA PRO A 6 1.97 -13.32 15.24
C PRO A 6 2.90 -12.85 14.12
N VAL A 7 4.03 -12.24 14.50
CA VAL A 7 5.06 -11.79 13.58
C VAL A 7 6.36 -12.49 13.94
N GLN A 8 7.11 -12.96 12.92
CA GLN A 8 8.43 -13.51 13.11
C GLN A 8 9.48 -12.41 12.94
N PRO A 9 10.48 -12.32 13.85
CA PRO A 9 11.58 -11.38 13.70
C PRO A 9 12.30 -11.58 12.36
N LYS A 10 12.63 -10.47 11.70
CA LYS A 10 13.33 -10.44 10.42
C LYS A 10 14.74 -9.87 10.63
N PRO A 11 15.82 -10.63 10.36
CA PRO A 11 17.17 -10.14 10.59
C PRO A 11 17.50 -8.98 9.65
N ILE A 12 17.89 -7.83 10.21
CA ILE A 12 18.27 -6.63 9.45
C ILE A 12 19.48 -6.88 8.55
N ASP A 13 20.37 -7.80 8.92
CA ASP A 13 21.59 -8.12 8.16
C ASP A 13 21.31 -8.51 6.69
N ARG A 14 20.15 -9.08 6.41
CA ARG A 14 19.73 -9.38 5.03
C ARG A 14 19.55 -8.14 4.15
N TYR A 15 19.23 -7.02 4.78
CA TYR A 15 18.96 -5.76 4.08
C TYR A 15 20.21 -4.89 3.92
N LEU A 16 21.21 -5.06 4.81
CA LEU A 16 22.43 -4.24 4.80
C LEU A 16 23.13 -4.15 3.44
N PRO A 17 23.24 -5.27 2.65
CA PRO A 17 23.87 -5.20 1.31
C PRO A 17 23.12 -4.34 0.29
N LEU A 18 21.85 -3.98 0.56
CA LEU A 18 21.03 -3.13 -0.30
C LEU A 18 21.10 -1.64 0.10
N LEU A 19 21.75 -1.34 1.24
CA LEU A 19 21.74 -0.01 1.84
C LEU A 19 23.07 0.70 1.60
N GLU A 20 22.99 2.01 1.49
CA GLU A 20 24.18 2.84 1.68
C GLU A 20 24.61 2.80 3.15
N GLU A 21 25.93 2.82 3.38
CA GLU A 21 26.52 2.72 4.72
C GLU A 21 25.93 3.71 5.75
N PRO A 22 25.70 4.99 5.43
CA PRO A 22 25.11 5.95 6.38
C PRO A 22 23.72 5.54 6.88
N LEU A 23 22.90 4.93 6.03
CA LEU A 23 21.55 4.48 6.41
C LEU A 23 21.60 3.31 7.41
N GLY A 24 22.48 2.33 7.16
CA GLY A 24 22.65 1.18 8.07
C GLY A 24 23.18 1.60 9.45
N GLN A 25 24.16 2.52 9.48
CA GLN A 25 24.70 3.06 10.72
C GLN A 25 23.64 3.83 11.52
N GLU A 26 22.81 4.62 10.84
CA GLU A 26 21.74 5.37 11.50
C GLU A 26 20.66 4.46 12.08
N ILE A 27 20.21 3.44 11.35
CA ILE A 27 19.27 2.45 11.87
C ILE A 27 19.83 1.81 13.14
N SER A 28 21.10 1.41 13.11
CA SER A 28 21.77 0.77 14.27
C SER A 28 21.82 1.68 15.50
N ARG A 29 22.13 2.97 15.30
CA ARG A 29 22.17 3.98 16.37
C ARG A 29 20.78 4.20 16.98
N LEU A 30 19.76 4.41 16.14
CA LEU A 30 18.38 4.61 16.58
C LEU A 30 17.84 3.37 17.31
N ALA A 31 18.09 2.18 16.78
CA ALA A 31 17.69 0.93 17.40
C ALA A 31 18.33 0.75 18.80
N ALA A 32 19.60 1.13 18.95
CA ALA A 32 20.28 1.06 20.24
C ALA A 32 19.64 1.98 21.29
N SER A 33 19.23 3.22 20.90
CA SER A 33 18.55 4.17 21.81
C SER A 33 17.11 3.74 22.14
N LEU A 34 16.45 2.98 21.26
CA LEU A 34 15.07 2.51 21.42
C LEU A 34 14.95 1.06 21.95
N ARG A 35 16.06 0.45 22.36
CA ARG A 35 16.05 -0.94 22.85
C ARG A 35 15.08 -1.11 24.02
N GLY A 36 14.18 -2.09 23.89
CA GLY A 36 13.18 -2.40 24.91
C GLY A 36 11.94 -1.52 24.89
N THR A 37 11.90 -0.45 24.05
CA THR A 37 10.69 0.36 23.86
C THR A 37 9.54 -0.52 23.40
N ARG A 38 8.39 -0.41 24.09
CA ARG A 38 7.17 -1.17 23.80
C ARG A 38 6.35 -0.40 22.76
N VAL A 39 6.34 -0.89 21.53
CA VAL A 39 5.64 -0.28 20.40
C VAL A 39 4.46 -1.14 20.00
N LEU A 40 3.28 -0.54 19.90
CA LEU A 40 2.09 -1.16 19.32
C LEU A 40 1.82 -0.59 17.94
N GLN A 41 1.75 -1.46 16.94
CA GLN A 41 1.18 -1.18 15.62
C GLN A 41 -0.26 -1.67 15.60
N LEU A 42 -1.24 -0.77 15.44
CA LEU A 42 -2.67 -1.08 15.51
C LEU A 42 -3.38 -0.70 14.21
N ASN A 43 -3.95 -1.69 13.52
CA ASN A 43 -4.74 -1.48 12.30
C ASN A 43 -6.06 -2.28 12.30
N ALA A 44 -6.77 -2.30 11.15
CA ALA A 44 -8.08 -2.95 11.04
C ALA A 44 -8.00 -4.43 10.65
N THR A 45 -6.98 -4.85 9.88
CA THR A 45 -6.91 -6.21 9.32
C THR A 45 -5.48 -6.72 9.24
N SER A 46 -5.30 -8.02 9.43
CA SER A 46 -4.00 -8.71 9.28
C SER A 46 -3.76 -9.27 7.88
N TYR A 47 -4.69 -9.09 6.95
CA TYR A 47 -4.64 -9.68 5.60
C TYR A 47 -5.30 -8.77 4.55
N GLY A 48 -4.87 -8.90 3.30
CA GLY A 48 -5.60 -8.36 2.14
C GLY A 48 -5.33 -6.90 1.80
N GLY A 49 -4.26 -6.29 2.29
CA GLY A 49 -3.93 -4.90 1.94
C GLY A 49 -2.48 -4.53 2.16
N GLY A 50 -2.06 -3.42 1.54
CA GLY A 50 -0.67 -2.93 1.61
C GLY A 50 -0.20 -2.63 3.03
N VAL A 51 -1.08 -2.16 3.92
CA VAL A 51 -0.75 -1.89 5.34
C VAL A 51 -0.43 -3.19 6.07
N ALA A 52 -1.22 -4.25 5.88
CA ALA A 52 -0.95 -5.55 6.51
C ALA A 52 0.37 -6.16 6.03
N GLU A 53 0.66 -6.08 4.72
CA GLU A 53 1.94 -6.54 4.15
C GLU A 53 3.13 -5.75 4.73
N LEU A 54 2.97 -4.43 4.86
CA LEU A 54 3.95 -3.54 5.44
C LEU A 54 4.25 -3.91 6.90
N LEU A 55 3.21 -4.03 7.73
CA LEU A 55 3.33 -4.30 9.16
C LEU A 55 3.92 -5.67 9.45
N LEU A 56 3.61 -6.69 8.64
CA LEU A 56 4.23 -8.01 8.78
C LEU A 56 5.76 -7.95 8.67
N SER A 57 6.27 -7.05 7.86
CA SER A 57 7.71 -6.90 7.65
C SER A 57 8.34 -5.89 8.60
N LEU A 58 7.69 -4.76 8.83
CA LEU A 58 8.18 -3.68 9.68
C LEU A 58 8.30 -4.13 11.15
N VAL A 59 7.23 -4.70 11.71
CA VAL A 59 7.24 -5.21 13.09
C VAL A 59 8.29 -6.32 13.27
N GLY A 60 8.48 -7.17 12.27
CA GLY A 60 9.56 -8.19 12.30
C GLY A 60 10.96 -7.59 12.36
N LEU A 61 11.20 -6.46 11.68
CA LEU A 61 12.46 -5.73 11.76
C LEU A 61 12.61 -5.01 13.11
N GLU A 62 11.57 -4.33 13.60
CA GLU A 62 11.56 -3.69 14.92
C GLU A 62 11.94 -4.68 16.03
N GLN A 63 11.32 -5.87 16.02
CA GLN A 63 11.63 -6.94 16.98
C GLN A 63 13.09 -7.41 16.87
N SER A 64 13.62 -7.58 15.65
CA SER A 64 15.01 -8.02 15.47
C SER A 64 16.04 -6.98 15.93
N LEU A 65 15.67 -5.72 15.93
CA LEU A 65 16.48 -4.61 16.42
C LEU A 65 16.36 -4.40 17.94
N GLY A 66 15.53 -5.18 18.63
CA GLY A 66 15.41 -5.17 20.07
C GLY A 66 14.32 -4.28 20.65
N LEU A 67 13.40 -3.75 19.81
CA LEU A 67 12.18 -3.14 20.29
C LEU A 67 11.19 -4.22 20.72
N ALA A 68 10.39 -3.95 21.77
CA ALA A 68 9.28 -4.80 22.17
C ALA A 68 8.03 -4.47 21.33
N ALA A 69 8.14 -4.70 20.02
CA ALA A 69 7.10 -4.35 19.06
C ALA A 69 6.04 -5.45 18.95
N GLU A 70 4.78 -5.04 18.94
CA GLU A 70 3.61 -5.90 18.70
C GLU A 70 2.74 -5.35 17.57
N TRP A 71 2.09 -6.26 16.86
CA TRP A 71 1.03 -5.93 15.92
C TRP A 71 -0.29 -6.49 16.40
N ARG A 72 -1.31 -5.63 16.49
CA ARG A 72 -2.69 -6.01 16.82
C ARG A 72 -3.67 -5.44 15.80
N THR A 73 -4.79 -6.12 15.65
CA THR A 73 -5.92 -5.60 14.86
C THR A 73 -7.12 -5.32 15.74
N ILE A 74 -7.86 -4.24 15.40
CA ILE A 74 -9.12 -3.95 16.07
C ILE A 74 -10.15 -5.00 15.65
N GLY A 75 -10.81 -5.61 16.64
CA GLY A 75 -11.93 -6.53 16.41
C GLY A 75 -13.22 -5.76 16.14
N GLY A 76 -14.09 -6.35 15.34
CA GLY A 76 -15.41 -5.80 15.09
C GLY A 76 -16.28 -6.84 14.38
N ASP A 77 -17.58 -6.58 14.32
CA ASP A 77 -18.50 -7.36 13.49
C ASP A 77 -18.64 -6.75 12.08
N GLU A 78 -19.37 -7.42 11.22
CA GLU A 78 -19.60 -7.00 9.84
C GLU A 78 -20.19 -5.57 9.76
N ALA A 79 -21.11 -5.23 10.68
CA ALA A 79 -21.72 -3.90 10.72
C ALA A 79 -20.69 -2.80 11.05
N PHE A 80 -19.73 -3.06 11.96
CA PHE A 80 -18.63 -2.13 12.24
C PHE A 80 -17.73 -1.97 11.01
N PHE A 81 -17.35 -3.06 10.36
CA PHE A 81 -16.48 -2.98 9.17
C PHE A 81 -17.17 -2.33 7.97
N SER A 82 -18.48 -2.49 7.83
CA SER A 82 -19.28 -1.76 6.84
C SER A 82 -19.24 -0.24 7.10
N VAL A 83 -19.42 0.19 8.35
CA VAL A 83 -19.34 1.60 8.76
C VAL A 83 -17.93 2.16 8.51
N THR A 84 -16.89 1.43 8.87
CA THR A 84 -15.51 1.91 8.69
C THR A 84 -15.08 1.90 7.23
N LYS A 85 -15.59 1.00 6.38
CA LYS A 85 -15.41 1.05 4.92
C LYS A 85 -16.06 2.29 4.33
N GLN A 86 -17.27 2.61 4.77
CA GLN A 86 -17.96 3.84 4.35
C GLN A 86 -17.17 5.09 4.77
N LEU A 87 -16.70 5.16 6.01
CA LEU A 87 -15.84 6.23 6.51
C LEU A 87 -14.56 6.35 5.66
N HIS A 88 -13.89 5.25 5.41
CA HIS A 88 -12.68 5.18 4.58
C HIS A 88 -12.92 5.75 3.16
N ASN A 89 -14.04 5.39 2.52
CA ASN A 89 -14.39 5.88 1.20
C ASN A 89 -14.74 7.38 1.23
N ALA A 90 -15.45 7.83 2.26
CA ALA A 90 -15.82 9.23 2.46
C ALA A 90 -14.59 10.12 2.69
N LEU A 91 -13.61 9.65 3.45
CA LEU A 91 -12.34 10.36 3.63
C LEU A 91 -11.53 10.49 2.34
N GLN A 92 -11.76 9.63 1.36
CA GLN A 92 -11.20 9.75 0.02
C GLN A 92 -12.09 10.57 -0.93
N GLY A 93 -13.09 11.29 -0.40
CA GLY A 93 -13.94 12.23 -1.15
C GLY A 93 -15.16 11.60 -1.85
N ARG A 94 -15.54 10.35 -1.50
CA ARG A 94 -16.82 9.79 -1.94
C ARG A 94 -17.92 10.31 -1.01
N PRO A 95 -18.85 11.15 -1.48
CA PRO A 95 -19.94 11.64 -0.63
C PRO A 95 -20.71 10.47 0.00
N SER A 96 -20.85 10.48 1.31
CA SER A 96 -21.52 9.40 2.01
C SER A 96 -22.20 9.96 3.26
N PRO A 97 -23.51 9.79 3.42
CA PRO A 97 -24.16 10.18 4.66
C PRO A 97 -23.61 9.33 5.79
N PHE A 98 -23.16 9.98 6.85
CA PHE A 98 -22.63 9.32 8.04
C PHE A 98 -23.59 9.57 9.20
N THR A 99 -24.46 8.60 9.48
CA THR A 99 -25.57 8.74 10.42
C THR A 99 -25.11 8.70 11.89
N GLU A 100 -25.92 9.20 12.80
CA GLU A 100 -25.64 9.15 14.25
C GLU A 100 -25.56 7.70 14.77
N GLU A 101 -26.30 6.78 14.19
CA GLU A 101 -26.19 5.35 14.51
C GLU A 101 -24.81 4.79 14.13
N GLN A 102 -24.33 5.13 12.93
CA GLN A 102 -23.02 4.73 12.44
C GLN A 102 -21.89 5.33 13.28
N LYS A 103 -21.99 6.61 13.66
CA LYS A 103 -21.06 7.27 14.58
C LYS A 103 -21.03 6.56 15.93
N THR A 104 -22.21 6.28 16.50
CA THR A 104 -22.34 5.57 17.78
C THR A 104 -21.72 4.18 17.70
N ARG A 105 -21.96 3.45 16.62
CA ARG A 105 -21.38 2.12 16.39
C ARG A 105 -19.84 2.18 16.34
N TYR A 106 -19.30 3.09 15.55
CA TYR A 106 -17.87 3.31 15.44
C TYR A 106 -17.23 3.62 16.80
N LEU A 107 -17.80 4.56 17.56
CA LEU A 107 -17.28 4.96 18.86
C LEU A 107 -17.40 3.84 19.91
N THR A 108 -18.49 3.06 19.89
CA THR A 108 -18.69 1.95 20.81
C THR A 108 -17.59 0.90 20.66
N VAL A 109 -17.24 0.51 19.44
CA VAL A 109 -16.19 -0.49 19.20
C VAL A 109 -14.83 0.05 19.61
N ASN A 110 -14.49 1.30 19.26
CA ASN A 110 -13.25 1.93 19.68
C ASN A 110 -13.12 1.99 21.21
N ARG A 111 -14.20 2.37 21.91
CA ARG A 111 -14.26 2.42 23.37
C ARG A 111 -14.06 1.03 24.03
N GLN A 112 -14.66 -0.02 23.46
CA GLN A 112 -14.52 -1.38 23.98
C GLN A 112 -13.09 -1.88 24.00
N HIS A 113 -12.27 -1.47 23.02
CA HIS A 113 -10.87 -1.89 22.89
C HIS A 113 -9.87 -1.01 23.63
N ALA A 114 -10.25 0.18 24.05
CA ALA A 114 -9.35 1.12 24.71
C ALA A 114 -8.74 0.56 26.01
N ALA A 115 -9.48 -0.22 26.78
CA ALA A 115 -9.02 -0.81 28.03
C ALA A 115 -7.91 -1.88 27.84
N GLU A 116 -7.66 -2.30 26.60
CA GLU A 116 -6.65 -3.34 26.29
C GLU A 116 -5.28 -2.74 25.91
N LEU A 117 -5.11 -1.41 26.01
CA LEU A 117 -3.95 -0.68 25.49
C LEU A 117 -2.99 -0.19 26.58
N ASP A 118 -3.01 -0.81 27.73
CA ASP A 118 -2.07 -0.50 28.80
C ASP A 118 -0.67 -1.07 28.52
N GLY A 119 0.34 -0.31 28.95
CA GLY A 119 1.69 -0.78 29.03
C GLY A 119 2.57 -0.58 27.80
N TYR A 120 2.13 0.19 26.80
CA TYR A 120 2.96 0.62 25.67
C TYR A 120 3.61 1.98 25.91
N ASP A 121 4.80 2.19 25.35
CA ASP A 121 5.47 3.49 25.35
C ASP A 121 5.07 4.29 24.11
N VAL A 122 4.81 3.61 22.98
CA VAL A 122 4.33 4.21 21.72
C VAL A 122 3.20 3.37 21.13
N VAL A 123 2.13 4.03 20.68
CA VAL A 123 1.03 3.41 19.94
C VAL A 123 0.88 4.09 18.60
N ILE A 124 1.06 3.34 17.51
CA ILE A 124 0.87 3.79 16.13
C ILE A 124 -0.44 3.23 15.61
N VAL A 125 -1.39 4.11 15.38
CA VAL A 125 -2.74 3.80 14.93
C VAL A 125 -2.82 4.03 13.42
N HIS A 126 -3.14 2.98 12.65
CA HIS A 126 -3.19 3.04 11.19
C HIS A 126 -4.61 3.23 10.69
N ASP A 127 -4.78 4.24 9.85
CA ASP A 127 -6.01 4.55 9.14
C ASP A 127 -7.21 4.94 10.05
N PRO A 128 -8.40 5.18 9.49
CA PRO A 128 -9.51 5.71 10.29
C PRO A 128 -10.19 4.70 11.21
N GLN A 129 -10.02 3.38 11.00
CA GLN A 129 -10.81 2.39 11.74
C GLN A 129 -10.58 2.44 13.26
N PRO A 130 -9.33 2.46 13.77
CA PRO A 130 -9.05 2.57 15.20
C PRO A 130 -8.75 4.01 15.66
N ALA A 131 -8.96 5.05 14.83
CA ALA A 131 -8.48 6.39 15.14
C ALA A 131 -9.08 7.02 16.40
N ALA A 132 -10.33 6.67 16.78
CA ALA A 132 -10.95 7.19 17.99
C ALA A 132 -10.56 6.44 19.27
N ILE A 133 -9.75 5.39 19.20
CA ILE A 133 -9.42 4.58 20.38
C ILE A 133 -8.64 5.39 21.44
N ARG A 134 -7.78 6.33 20.99
CA ARG A 134 -7.02 7.23 21.86
C ARG A 134 -7.92 8.00 22.81
N HIS A 135 -9.06 8.47 22.35
CA HIS A 135 -10.04 9.23 23.14
C HIS A 135 -10.48 8.51 24.42
N TYR A 136 -10.50 7.18 24.40
CA TYR A 136 -11.01 6.36 25.52
C TYR A 136 -9.92 5.78 26.41
N THR A 137 -8.62 5.99 26.10
CA THR A 137 -7.52 5.41 26.88
C THR A 137 -7.10 6.25 28.09
N GLY A 138 -7.69 7.45 28.27
CA GLY A 138 -7.31 8.36 29.34
C GLY A 138 -5.91 8.99 29.15
N ARG A 139 -5.42 9.67 30.19
CA ARG A 139 -4.09 10.26 30.21
C ARG A 139 -3.05 9.21 30.66
N GLY A 140 -2.65 8.34 29.76
CA GLY A 140 -1.53 7.42 29.96
C GLY A 140 -0.18 8.07 29.58
N HIS A 141 0.92 7.33 29.81
CA HIS A 141 2.28 7.77 29.44
C HIS A 141 2.63 7.47 27.98
N ALA A 142 1.81 6.71 27.25
CA ALA A 142 2.07 6.34 25.87
C ALA A 142 2.01 7.55 24.94
N THR A 143 2.96 7.63 24.02
CA THR A 143 2.93 8.55 22.87
C THR A 143 2.07 7.96 21.76
N TRP A 144 1.20 8.76 21.19
CA TRP A 144 0.23 8.32 20.20
C TRP A 144 0.50 8.94 18.84
N VAL A 145 0.57 8.08 17.82
CA VAL A 145 0.77 8.48 16.42
C VAL A 145 -0.40 7.99 15.59
N TRP A 146 -1.05 8.87 14.85
CA TRP A 146 -1.99 8.48 13.81
C TRP A 146 -1.29 8.42 12.45
N ARG A 147 -1.32 7.27 11.78
CA ARG A 147 -0.72 7.08 10.46
C ARG A 147 -1.79 6.86 9.40
N CYS A 148 -1.97 7.84 8.52
CA CYS A 148 -2.92 7.81 7.43
C CYS A 148 -2.26 7.31 6.13
N HIS A 149 -2.78 6.22 5.56
CA HIS A 149 -2.27 5.64 4.32
C HIS A 149 -3.09 6.00 3.09
N ILE A 150 -4.19 6.73 3.25
CA ILE A 150 -5.10 7.13 2.16
C ILE A 150 -4.95 8.61 1.82
N ASP A 151 -5.42 8.95 0.63
CA ASP A 151 -5.53 10.35 0.19
C ASP A 151 -6.73 11.02 0.86
N THR A 152 -6.46 11.91 1.79
CA THR A 152 -7.45 12.72 2.52
C THR A 152 -7.40 14.20 2.14
N SER A 153 -6.89 14.54 0.96
CA SER A 153 -6.77 15.92 0.47
C SER A 153 -8.10 16.64 0.26
N ALA A 154 -9.17 15.90 -0.02
CA ALA A 154 -10.51 16.41 -0.24
C ALA A 154 -11.55 15.43 0.33
N PRO A 155 -11.63 15.30 1.66
CA PRO A 155 -12.56 14.37 2.31
C PRO A 155 -13.99 14.89 2.26
N ASP A 156 -14.98 14.00 2.43
CA ASP A 156 -16.35 14.41 2.74
C ASP A 156 -16.38 15.18 4.05
N GLU A 157 -16.98 16.38 4.04
CA GLU A 157 -16.98 17.30 5.18
C GLU A 157 -17.62 16.70 6.44
N THR A 158 -18.69 15.94 6.27
CA THR A 158 -19.41 15.31 7.40
C THR A 158 -18.58 14.22 8.05
N ALA A 159 -17.99 13.35 7.25
CA ALA A 159 -17.16 12.23 7.71
C ALA A 159 -15.87 12.75 8.35
N TRP A 160 -15.22 13.73 7.74
CA TRP A 160 -14.01 14.33 8.27
C TRP A 160 -14.29 15.14 9.54
N GLY A 161 -15.33 15.98 9.55
CA GLY A 161 -15.74 16.74 10.73
C GLY A 161 -16.06 15.85 11.94
N PHE A 162 -16.54 14.63 11.70
CA PHE A 162 -16.71 13.63 12.75
C PHE A 162 -15.38 13.05 13.24
N LEU A 163 -14.47 12.67 12.33
CA LEU A 163 -13.25 11.96 12.70
C LEU A 163 -12.16 12.90 13.24
N ARG A 164 -12.04 14.12 12.70
CA ARG A 164 -10.96 15.07 13.00
C ARG A 164 -10.71 15.27 14.49
N PRO A 165 -11.70 15.51 15.39
CA PRO A 165 -11.46 15.72 16.81
C PRO A 165 -10.72 14.55 17.47
N TYR A 166 -10.93 13.34 17.03
CA TYR A 166 -10.25 12.16 17.56
C TYR A 166 -8.83 12.01 17.02
N VAL A 167 -8.59 12.41 15.77
CA VAL A 167 -7.25 12.46 15.18
C VAL A 167 -6.39 13.50 15.88
N GLU A 168 -6.93 14.70 16.16
CA GLU A 168 -6.24 15.80 16.81
C GLU A 168 -5.85 15.52 18.28
N GLU A 169 -6.35 14.44 18.89
CA GLU A 169 -5.92 13.97 20.21
C GLU A 169 -4.59 13.19 20.20
N HIS A 170 -4.05 12.84 19.02
CA HIS A 170 -2.76 12.18 18.89
C HIS A 170 -1.60 13.20 19.01
N ASP A 171 -0.42 12.73 19.44
CA ASP A 171 0.79 13.56 19.60
C ASP A 171 1.44 13.86 18.24
N ALA A 172 1.25 12.99 17.25
CA ALA A 172 1.73 13.18 15.88
C ALA A 172 0.80 12.56 14.86
N ALA A 173 0.82 13.08 13.62
CA ALA A 173 0.22 12.45 12.46
C ALA A 173 1.28 12.17 11.38
N VAL A 174 1.16 11.03 10.71
CA VAL A 174 2.03 10.61 9.60
C VAL A 174 1.19 10.43 8.34
N PHE A 175 1.60 11.08 7.27
CA PHE A 175 0.99 10.96 5.94
C PHE A 175 2.01 10.45 4.91
N THR A 176 1.53 9.95 3.79
CA THR A 176 2.39 9.60 2.65
C THR A 176 3.09 10.83 2.08
N MET A 177 2.38 11.97 1.99
CA MET A 177 2.87 13.23 1.43
C MET A 177 2.04 14.41 1.94
N ALA A 178 2.60 15.62 1.85
CA ALA A 178 1.96 16.83 2.37
C ALA A 178 0.60 17.12 1.73
N GLN A 179 0.43 16.80 0.45
CA GLN A 179 -0.80 17.01 -0.30
C GLN A 179 -1.99 16.18 0.23
N PHE A 180 -1.73 15.13 1.02
CA PHE A 180 -2.80 14.30 1.61
C PHE A 180 -3.36 14.85 2.92
N VAL A 181 -2.71 15.86 3.50
CA VAL A 181 -3.17 16.46 4.75
C VAL A 181 -4.46 17.27 4.49
N PRO A 182 -5.54 17.01 5.23
CA PRO A 182 -6.75 17.83 5.17
C PRO A 182 -6.43 19.30 5.56
N PRO A 183 -7.00 20.29 4.86
CA PRO A 183 -6.62 21.71 5.04
C PRO A 183 -6.81 22.26 6.45
N ASP A 184 -7.74 21.71 7.21
CA ASP A 184 -8.15 22.15 8.54
C ASP A 184 -7.63 21.25 9.69
N LEU A 185 -6.77 20.27 9.39
CA LEU A 185 -6.14 19.43 10.41
C LEU A 185 -5.06 20.20 11.16
N THR A 186 -5.19 20.26 12.49
CA THR A 186 -4.20 20.87 13.39
C THR A 186 -3.57 19.81 14.27
N MET A 187 -2.26 19.60 14.14
CA MET A 187 -1.51 18.61 14.90
C MET A 187 -0.28 19.23 15.55
N PRO A 188 0.13 18.77 16.74
CA PRO A 188 1.40 19.18 17.35
C PRO A 188 2.60 18.86 16.45
N ARG A 189 2.54 17.72 15.73
CA ARG A 189 3.58 17.28 14.81
C ARG A 189 2.98 16.55 13.60
N MET A 190 3.47 16.88 12.41
CA MET A 190 3.15 16.18 11.18
C MET A 190 4.44 15.69 10.50
N GLU A 191 4.44 14.43 10.04
CA GLU A 191 5.56 13.83 9.34
C GLU A 191 5.08 13.22 8.00
N PHE A 192 5.98 13.19 7.02
CA PHE A 192 5.71 12.65 5.69
C PHE A 192 6.61 11.45 5.45
N ILE A 193 6.05 10.26 5.64
CA ILE A 193 6.77 8.99 5.53
C ILE A 193 6.08 8.12 4.49
N PRO A 194 6.50 8.16 3.21
CA PRO A 194 5.95 7.32 2.17
C PRO A 194 6.08 5.83 2.52
N PRO A 195 5.12 4.98 2.15
CA PRO A 195 5.25 3.53 2.25
C PRO A 195 6.48 2.98 1.51
N ALA A 196 6.77 1.72 1.74
CA ALA A 196 7.90 1.02 1.14
C ALA A 196 7.55 -0.45 0.91
N ILE A 197 8.30 -1.12 0.04
CA ILE A 197 8.21 -2.55 -0.20
C ILE A 197 9.29 -3.32 0.56
N ASP A 198 8.96 -4.55 0.99
CA ASP A 198 9.96 -5.49 1.48
C ASP A 198 10.55 -6.28 0.29
N PRO A 199 11.83 -6.06 -0.08
CA PRO A 199 12.46 -6.73 -1.21
C PRO A 199 12.61 -8.25 -1.02
N PHE A 200 12.46 -8.75 0.22
CA PHE A 200 12.56 -10.18 0.56
C PHE A 200 11.22 -10.86 0.84
N SER A 201 10.12 -10.16 0.70
CA SER A 201 8.78 -10.78 0.76
C SER A 201 8.56 -11.76 -0.39
N SER A 202 7.61 -12.68 -0.25
CA SER A 202 7.25 -13.61 -1.31
C SER A 202 6.87 -12.89 -2.62
N LYS A 203 6.28 -11.69 -2.49
CA LYS A 203 5.89 -10.86 -3.63
C LYS A 203 7.08 -10.19 -4.34
N ASN A 204 8.22 -9.94 -3.65
CA ASN A 204 9.29 -9.10 -4.19
C ASN A 204 10.66 -9.76 -4.28
N ARG A 205 10.88 -10.89 -3.57
CA ARG A 205 12.16 -11.60 -3.58
C ARG A 205 12.58 -11.97 -5.00
N GLU A 206 13.88 -12.04 -5.22
CA GLU A 206 14.42 -12.52 -6.49
C GLU A 206 13.96 -13.96 -6.75
N LEU A 207 13.63 -14.22 -8.01
CA LEU A 207 13.24 -15.53 -8.53
C LEU A 207 14.06 -15.86 -9.78
N PRO A 208 14.39 -17.13 -10.03
CA PRO A 208 14.90 -17.53 -11.33
C PRO A 208 13.92 -17.13 -12.45
N GLY A 209 14.44 -16.59 -13.55
CA GLY A 209 13.58 -16.09 -14.64
C GLY A 209 12.77 -17.17 -15.33
N ASP A 210 13.32 -18.38 -15.45
CA ASP A 210 12.65 -19.56 -15.97
C ASP A 210 11.47 -20.00 -15.07
N LEU A 211 11.64 -19.95 -13.75
CA LEU A 211 10.56 -20.21 -12.78
C LEU A 211 9.41 -19.21 -12.93
N ALA A 212 9.73 -17.92 -13.05
CA ALA A 212 8.69 -16.91 -13.19
C ALA A 212 7.88 -17.11 -14.48
N ARG A 213 8.56 -17.36 -15.60
CA ARG A 213 7.92 -17.60 -16.91
C ARG A 213 7.11 -18.88 -16.93
N SER A 214 7.64 -20.00 -16.41
CA SER A 214 6.90 -21.28 -16.36
C SER A 214 5.66 -21.18 -15.49
N THR A 215 5.74 -20.52 -14.33
CA THR A 215 4.57 -20.29 -13.47
C THR A 215 3.48 -19.49 -14.20
N VAL A 216 3.84 -18.42 -14.91
CA VAL A 216 2.86 -17.60 -15.65
C VAL A 216 2.26 -18.39 -16.83
N ALA A 217 3.05 -19.23 -17.48
CA ALA A 217 2.57 -20.10 -18.56
C ALA A 217 1.53 -21.13 -18.07
N GLU A 218 1.63 -21.62 -16.84
CA GLU A 218 0.64 -22.53 -16.23
C GLU A 218 -0.76 -21.91 -16.12
N PHE A 219 -0.85 -20.57 -16.07
CA PHE A 219 -2.11 -19.83 -16.12
C PHE A 219 -2.63 -19.61 -17.57
N GLY A 220 -1.97 -20.16 -18.58
CA GLY A 220 -2.39 -20.08 -19.98
C GLY A 220 -1.91 -18.83 -20.72
N VAL A 221 -1.07 -18.00 -20.11
CA VAL A 221 -0.46 -16.82 -20.75
C VAL A 221 0.69 -17.26 -21.64
N ASP A 222 0.75 -16.76 -22.88
CA ASP A 222 1.88 -17.01 -23.78
C ASP A 222 3.04 -16.08 -23.42
N VAL A 223 4.02 -16.62 -22.70
CA VAL A 223 5.17 -15.87 -22.19
C VAL A 223 6.17 -15.42 -23.25
N GLU A 224 6.03 -15.85 -24.51
CA GLU A 224 6.84 -15.37 -25.65
C GLU A 224 6.26 -14.10 -26.28
N ARG A 225 5.04 -13.74 -25.93
CA ARG A 225 4.34 -12.55 -26.42
C ARG A 225 4.38 -11.43 -25.39
N PRO A 226 4.31 -10.13 -25.81
CA PRO A 226 4.24 -9.00 -24.90
C PRO A 226 3.05 -9.12 -23.93
N LEU A 227 3.32 -8.99 -22.64
CA LEU A 227 2.32 -9.03 -21.58
C LEU A 227 2.18 -7.66 -20.90
N LEU A 228 1.00 -7.07 -20.97
CA LEU A 228 0.60 -5.98 -20.11
C LEU A 228 0.02 -6.56 -18.82
N LEU A 229 0.34 -5.95 -17.70
CA LEU A 229 -0.11 -6.42 -16.38
C LEU A 229 -0.65 -5.28 -15.55
N GLN A 230 -1.84 -5.44 -14.98
CA GLN A 230 -2.30 -4.62 -13.86
C GLN A 230 -2.47 -5.48 -12.62
N VAL A 231 -1.79 -5.09 -11.51
CA VAL A 231 -1.94 -5.73 -10.19
C VAL A 231 -2.68 -4.78 -9.28
N ALA A 232 -3.95 -5.06 -8.98
CA ALA A 232 -4.78 -4.21 -8.13
C ALA A 232 -5.98 -4.98 -7.59
N ARG A 233 -6.56 -4.54 -6.47
CA ARG A 233 -7.91 -5.00 -6.10
C ARG A 233 -8.90 -4.60 -7.20
N PHE A 234 -9.96 -5.37 -7.37
CA PHE A 234 -11.07 -5.00 -8.27
C PHE A 234 -11.91 -3.89 -7.63
N ASP A 235 -11.41 -2.69 -7.70
CA ASP A 235 -11.94 -1.48 -7.08
C ASP A 235 -12.13 -0.44 -8.21
N PRO A 236 -13.24 0.29 -8.27
CA PRO A 236 -13.48 1.32 -9.29
C PRO A 236 -12.34 2.35 -9.39
N TRP A 237 -11.69 2.67 -8.26
CA TRP A 237 -10.55 3.60 -8.24
C TRP A 237 -9.31 3.09 -8.97
N LYS A 238 -9.21 1.78 -9.21
CA LYS A 238 -8.11 1.16 -9.96
C LYS A 238 -8.35 1.12 -11.47
N ASP A 239 -9.56 1.51 -11.90
CA ASP A 239 -9.98 1.64 -13.30
C ASP A 239 -9.60 0.44 -14.19
N PRO A 240 -10.01 -0.79 -13.84
CA PRO A 240 -9.72 -1.96 -14.66
C PRO A 240 -10.35 -1.85 -16.05
N LYS A 241 -11.48 -1.14 -16.19
CA LYS A 241 -12.08 -0.86 -17.49
C LYS A 241 -11.18 0.01 -18.35
N GLY A 242 -10.62 1.09 -17.81
CA GLY A 242 -9.66 1.92 -18.53
C GLY A 242 -8.38 1.17 -18.90
N ALA A 243 -7.99 0.15 -18.12
CA ALA A 243 -6.89 -0.73 -18.49
C ALA A 243 -7.25 -1.60 -19.70
N ILE A 244 -8.48 -2.15 -19.76
CA ILE A 244 -8.98 -2.90 -20.93
C ILE A 244 -9.09 -1.99 -22.15
N ASP A 245 -9.66 -0.80 -22.01
CA ASP A 245 -9.77 0.16 -23.11
C ASP A 245 -8.38 0.55 -23.65
N THR A 246 -7.39 0.75 -22.76
CA THR A 246 -5.99 0.98 -23.13
C THR A 246 -5.41 -0.21 -23.92
N TYR A 247 -5.59 -1.43 -23.41
CA TYR A 247 -5.12 -2.63 -24.06
C TYR A 247 -5.73 -2.79 -25.47
N GLN A 248 -7.03 -2.51 -25.63
CA GLN A 248 -7.68 -2.60 -26.94
C GLN A 248 -7.09 -1.61 -27.96
N LEU A 249 -6.69 -0.40 -27.52
CA LEU A 249 -5.98 0.54 -28.38
C LEU A 249 -4.58 0.03 -28.74
N VAL A 250 -3.83 -0.49 -27.77
CA VAL A 250 -2.51 -1.07 -28.01
C VAL A 250 -2.59 -2.27 -28.96
N LYS A 251 -3.60 -3.12 -28.82
CA LYS A 251 -3.77 -4.33 -29.64
C LYS A 251 -3.97 -4.03 -31.13
N ARG A 252 -4.54 -2.85 -31.47
CA ARG A 252 -4.66 -2.41 -32.87
C ARG A 252 -3.30 -2.17 -33.52
N GLU A 253 -2.30 -1.72 -32.74
CA GLU A 253 -0.94 -1.43 -33.22
C GLU A 253 0.05 -2.56 -32.99
N VAL A 254 -0.18 -3.38 -31.97
CA VAL A 254 0.63 -4.55 -31.59
C VAL A 254 -0.30 -5.74 -31.36
N PRO A 255 -0.74 -6.44 -32.43
CA PRO A 255 -1.75 -7.51 -32.34
C PRO A 255 -1.36 -8.67 -31.42
N ALA A 256 -0.06 -8.86 -31.19
CA ALA A 256 0.46 -9.93 -30.32
C ALA A 256 0.37 -9.61 -28.83
N VAL A 257 -0.05 -8.41 -28.42
CA VAL A 257 -0.09 -8.03 -27.01
C VAL A 257 -1.19 -8.78 -26.25
N GLN A 258 -0.90 -9.11 -25.00
CA GLN A 258 -1.83 -9.73 -24.04
C GLN A 258 -2.02 -8.79 -22.84
N LEU A 259 -3.15 -8.90 -22.14
CA LEU A 259 -3.41 -8.20 -20.88
C LEU A 259 -3.79 -9.21 -19.78
N ALA A 260 -3.11 -9.13 -18.64
CA ALA A 260 -3.52 -9.80 -17.40
C ALA A 260 -3.95 -8.77 -16.34
N LEU A 261 -5.17 -8.92 -15.85
CA LEU A 261 -5.67 -8.22 -14.68
C LEU A 261 -5.58 -9.17 -13.49
N VAL A 262 -4.73 -8.85 -12.53
CA VAL A 262 -4.46 -9.70 -11.36
C VAL A 262 -4.91 -8.98 -10.10
N GLY A 263 -5.85 -9.56 -9.36
CA GLY A 263 -6.41 -8.94 -8.17
C GLY A 263 -6.78 -9.92 -7.05
N SER A 264 -6.82 -9.41 -5.82
CA SER A 264 -7.33 -10.20 -4.68
C SER A 264 -8.80 -9.89 -4.46
N MET A 265 -9.59 -10.94 -4.28
CA MET A 265 -11.00 -10.88 -3.86
C MET A 265 -11.05 -11.10 -2.36
N ALA A 266 -11.73 -10.21 -1.66
CA ALA A 266 -12.11 -10.40 -0.25
C ALA A 266 -13.58 -10.80 -0.17
N GLY A 267 -13.91 -11.74 0.71
CA GLY A 267 -15.27 -12.25 0.84
C GLY A 267 -16.28 -11.20 1.33
N ASP A 268 -15.79 -10.15 1.97
CA ASP A 268 -16.51 -9.05 2.58
C ASP A 268 -16.53 -7.75 1.76
N ASP A 269 -16.07 -7.79 0.49
CA ASP A 269 -16.08 -6.62 -0.41
C ASP A 269 -17.05 -6.83 -1.60
N PRO A 270 -18.35 -6.50 -1.44
CA PRO A 270 -19.34 -6.66 -2.52
C PRO A 270 -19.02 -5.83 -3.77
N GLU A 271 -18.42 -4.65 -3.60
CA GLU A 271 -18.05 -3.76 -4.71
C GLU A 271 -16.99 -4.42 -5.61
N ALA A 272 -16.02 -5.13 -5.01
CA ALA A 272 -15.03 -5.89 -5.77
C ALA A 272 -15.66 -6.98 -6.64
N TRP A 273 -16.71 -7.65 -6.14
CA TRP A 273 -17.45 -8.64 -6.91
C TRP A 273 -18.22 -8.06 -8.08
N GLU A 274 -18.79 -6.86 -7.93
CA GLU A 274 -19.50 -6.17 -9.01
C GLU A 274 -18.53 -5.78 -10.12
N VAL A 275 -17.40 -5.17 -9.78
CA VAL A 275 -16.34 -4.82 -10.72
C VAL A 275 -15.80 -6.06 -11.43
N PHE A 276 -15.49 -7.12 -10.67
CA PHE A 276 -15.01 -8.39 -11.24
C PHE A 276 -16.00 -8.98 -12.25
N ARG A 277 -17.31 -9.05 -11.93
CA ARG A 277 -18.33 -9.56 -12.85
C ARG A 277 -18.44 -8.74 -14.12
N ALA A 278 -18.31 -7.41 -14.01
CA ALA A 278 -18.38 -6.53 -15.18
C ALA A 278 -17.22 -6.80 -16.15
N ILE A 279 -16.00 -7.01 -15.63
CA ILE A 279 -14.82 -7.29 -16.46
C ILE A 279 -14.78 -8.72 -16.97
N ALA A 280 -15.20 -9.70 -16.18
CA ALA A 280 -15.25 -11.12 -16.58
C ALA A 280 -16.25 -11.40 -17.73
N HIS A 281 -17.06 -10.42 -18.11
CA HIS A 281 -17.87 -10.48 -19.33
C HIS A 281 -17.06 -10.17 -20.60
N ASP A 282 -16.07 -9.26 -20.47
CA ASP A 282 -15.22 -8.85 -21.59
C ASP A 282 -14.13 -9.89 -21.90
N ASP A 283 -13.66 -10.67 -20.89
CA ASP A 283 -12.61 -11.68 -21.06
C ASP A 283 -13.07 -12.86 -21.96
N ARG A 284 -14.37 -13.17 -21.99
CA ARG A 284 -14.91 -14.26 -22.80
C ARG A 284 -14.86 -14.02 -24.31
N ALA A 285 -14.72 -12.75 -24.71
CA ALA A 285 -14.69 -12.35 -26.11
C ALA A 285 -13.27 -12.23 -26.67
N ASP A 286 -12.26 -12.00 -25.80
CA ASP A 286 -10.86 -11.84 -26.20
C ASP A 286 -9.95 -12.84 -25.47
N ARG A 287 -9.36 -13.79 -26.22
CA ARG A 287 -8.51 -14.86 -25.70
C ARG A 287 -7.17 -14.36 -25.15
N ASP A 288 -6.81 -13.12 -25.39
CA ASP A 288 -5.58 -12.50 -24.93
C ASP A 288 -5.80 -11.58 -23.72
N LEU A 289 -7.04 -11.53 -23.20
CA LEU A 289 -7.41 -10.84 -21.96
C LEU A 289 -7.64 -11.87 -20.85
N TYR A 290 -6.87 -11.76 -19.78
CA TYR A 290 -6.92 -12.68 -18.63
C TYR A 290 -7.33 -11.93 -17.38
N VAL A 291 -8.16 -12.56 -16.54
CA VAL A 291 -8.55 -12.03 -15.22
C VAL A 291 -8.28 -13.09 -14.17
N PHE A 292 -7.31 -12.83 -13.30
CA PHE A 292 -6.88 -13.78 -12.28
C PHE A 292 -7.13 -13.24 -10.87
N THR A 293 -7.48 -14.14 -9.97
CA THR A 293 -7.74 -13.84 -8.56
C THR A 293 -7.08 -14.87 -7.64
N ASN A 294 -7.04 -14.55 -6.35
CA ASN A 294 -6.65 -15.51 -5.31
C ASN A 294 -7.53 -16.78 -5.31
N LEU A 295 -8.75 -16.72 -5.85
CA LEU A 295 -9.66 -17.88 -5.95
C LEU A 295 -9.19 -18.90 -6.97
N VAL A 296 -8.37 -18.51 -7.93
CA VAL A 296 -7.76 -19.43 -8.93
C VAL A 296 -6.29 -19.70 -8.63
N GLY A 297 -5.85 -19.44 -7.38
CA GLY A 297 -4.50 -19.80 -6.92
C GLY A 297 -3.44 -18.70 -7.09
N VAL A 298 -3.83 -17.47 -7.49
CA VAL A 298 -2.85 -16.39 -7.62
C VAL A 298 -2.62 -15.72 -6.26
N GLY A 299 -1.54 -16.10 -5.61
CA GLY A 299 -1.05 -15.50 -4.36
C GLY A 299 0.13 -14.55 -4.59
N SER A 300 0.84 -14.24 -3.50
CA SER A 300 1.96 -13.30 -3.55
C SER A 300 3.13 -13.77 -4.42
N LEU A 301 3.38 -15.07 -4.49
CA LEU A 301 4.44 -15.64 -5.33
C LEU A 301 4.09 -15.53 -6.81
N GLU A 302 2.85 -15.87 -7.17
CA GLU A 302 2.35 -15.78 -8.53
C GLU A 302 2.33 -14.32 -9.00
N VAL A 303 1.91 -13.36 -8.14
CA VAL A 303 2.02 -11.92 -8.43
C VAL A 303 3.47 -11.53 -8.73
N ASN A 304 4.44 -12.04 -7.96
CA ASN A 304 5.87 -11.82 -8.24
C ASN A 304 6.27 -12.34 -9.63
N CYS A 305 5.81 -13.55 -9.97
CA CYS A 305 6.06 -14.16 -11.28
C CYS A 305 5.42 -13.34 -12.41
N PHE A 306 4.17 -12.92 -12.25
CA PHE A 306 3.49 -12.06 -13.24
C PHE A 306 4.21 -10.74 -13.44
N GLN A 307 4.61 -10.05 -12.36
CA GLN A 307 5.33 -8.79 -12.46
C GLN A 307 6.72 -8.95 -13.09
N ARG A 308 7.41 -10.08 -12.89
CA ARG A 308 8.71 -10.34 -13.55
C ARG A 308 8.59 -10.72 -15.03
N THR A 309 7.46 -11.32 -15.41
CA THR A 309 7.20 -11.73 -16.79
C THR A 309 6.57 -10.62 -17.63
N ALA A 310 5.94 -9.64 -16.98
CA ALA A 310 5.31 -8.52 -17.67
C ALA A 310 6.31 -7.69 -18.49
N THR A 311 5.91 -7.31 -19.70
CA THR A 311 6.66 -6.38 -20.54
C THR A 311 6.46 -4.93 -20.10
N VAL A 312 5.23 -4.59 -19.68
CA VAL A 312 4.85 -3.28 -19.12
C VAL A 312 3.81 -3.50 -18.02
N VAL A 313 3.99 -2.85 -16.88
CA VAL A 313 2.94 -2.77 -15.88
C VAL A 313 2.11 -1.50 -16.11
N LEU A 314 0.80 -1.67 -16.17
CA LEU A 314 -0.18 -0.60 -16.32
C LEU A 314 -0.90 -0.40 -14.98
N GLN A 315 -0.75 0.75 -14.34
CA GLN A 315 -1.47 1.10 -13.11
C GLN A 315 -2.42 2.27 -13.38
N LYS A 316 -3.59 1.98 -13.97
CA LYS A 316 -4.55 2.96 -14.46
C LYS A 316 -5.42 3.58 -13.34
N SER A 317 -4.86 3.76 -12.13
CA SER A 317 -5.59 4.28 -10.98
C SER A 317 -6.12 5.69 -11.23
N LEU A 318 -7.39 5.93 -10.85
CA LEU A 318 -8.04 7.24 -10.78
C LEU A 318 -7.78 7.90 -9.42
N ARG A 319 -7.65 7.09 -8.37
CA ARG A 319 -7.21 7.46 -7.03
C ARG A 319 -6.26 6.43 -6.46
N GLU A 320 -5.25 6.91 -5.75
CA GLU A 320 -4.23 6.05 -5.17
C GLU A 320 -3.64 6.68 -3.90
N GLY A 321 -3.51 5.91 -2.82
CA GLY A 321 -2.76 6.36 -1.66
C GLY A 321 -1.26 6.44 -1.98
N PHE A 322 -0.66 5.31 -2.32
CA PHE A 322 0.75 5.26 -2.73
C PHE A 322 0.95 4.45 -4.01
N GLY A 323 0.31 3.26 -4.11
CA GLY A 323 0.47 2.37 -5.26
C GLY A 323 1.69 1.46 -5.14
N LEU A 324 1.73 0.60 -4.13
CA LEU A 324 2.85 -0.33 -3.91
C LEU A 324 3.17 -1.18 -5.14
N ALA A 325 2.16 -1.52 -5.96
CA ALA A 325 2.35 -2.28 -7.21
C ALA A 325 3.31 -1.56 -8.19
N VAL A 326 3.37 -0.22 -8.15
CA VAL A 326 4.34 0.56 -8.94
C VAL A 326 5.76 0.31 -8.44
N SER A 327 6.03 0.51 -7.14
CA SER A 327 7.34 0.18 -6.55
C SER A 327 7.74 -1.27 -6.76
N GLU A 328 6.79 -2.21 -6.66
CA GLU A 328 7.02 -3.64 -6.87
C GLU A 328 7.46 -3.94 -8.31
N ALA A 329 6.81 -3.34 -9.31
CA ALA A 329 7.18 -3.49 -10.72
C ALA A 329 8.56 -2.86 -11.02
N LEU A 330 8.77 -1.63 -10.53
CA LEU A 330 10.04 -0.92 -10.71
C LEU A 330 11.22 -1.66 -10.04
N TRP A 331 11.00 -2.23 -8.85
CA TRP A 331 11.99 -3.07 -8.16
C TRP A 331 12.41 -4.27 -9.01
N LYS A 332 11.49 -4.85 -9.78
CA LYS A 332 11.73 -5.98 -10.69
C LYS A 332 12.32 -5.55 -12.04
N GLY A 333 12.52 -4.24 -12.25
CA GLY A 333 13.07 -3.70 -13.50
C GLY A 333 12.08 -3.75 -14.65
N VAL A 334 10.79 -3.61 -14.35
CA VAL A 334 9.72 -3.55 -15.34
C VAL A 334 9.22 -2.11 -15.48
N PRO A 335 9.13 -1.54 -16.69
CA PRO A 335 8.64 -0.18 -16.88
C PRO A 335 7.15 -0.09 -16.57
N VAL A 336 6.75 1.06 -16.01
CA VAL A 336 5.37 1.30 -15.56
C VAL A 336 4.74 2.44 -16.35
N VAL A 337 3.50 2.25 -16.78
CA VAL A 337 2.63 3.33 -17.28
C VAL A 337 1.51 3.51 -16.27
N ALA A 338 1.43 4.68 -15.63
CA ALA A 338 0.54 4.86 -14.50
C ALA A 338 -0.19 6.21 -14.49
N GLY A 339 -1.38 6.22 -13.90
CA GLY A 339 -2.13 7.46 -13.66
C GLY A 339 -1.34 8.45 -12.81
N ALA A 340 -1.34 9.72 -13.20
CA ALA A 340 -0.69 10.82 -12.46
C ALA A 340 -1.53 11.18 -11.23
N THR A 341 -1.68 10.24 -10.26
CA THR A 341 -2.55 10.40 -9.10
C THR A 341 -1.92 9.90 -7.81
N GLY A 342 -2.30 10.51 -6.70
CA GLY A 342 -1.87 10.13 -5.37
C GLY A 342 -0.35 10.10 -5.20
N GLY A 343 0.16 9.07 -4.55
CA GLY A 343 1.60 8.87 -4.32
C GLY A 343 2.37 8.27 -5.52
N ILE A 344 1.72 7.99 -6.66
CA ILE A 344 2.42 7.46 -7.84
C ILE A 344 3.51 8.40 -8.35
N PRO A 345 3.30 9.75 -8.45
CA PRO A 345 4.34 10.68 -8.89
C PRO A 345 5.58 10.76 -7.98
N LEU A 346 5.52 10.24 -6.76
CA LEU A 346 6.70 10.10 -5.90
C LEU A 346 7.66 9.01 -6.39
N GLN A 347 7.13 7.99 -7.07
CA GLN A 347 7.84 6.77 -7.48
C GLN A 347 8.25 6.80 -8.95
N LEU A 348 7.54 7.56 -9.76
CA LEU A 348 7.58 7.52 -11.21
C LEU A 348 7.59 8.93 -11.77
N GLN A 349 8.50 9.20 -12.70
CA GLN A 349 8.53 10.42 -13.51
C GLN A 349 8.66 10.05 -14.99
N ASP A 350 8.26 10.93 -15.88
CA ASP A 350 8.38 10.67 -17.32
C ASP A 350 9.84 10.37 -17.72
N GLY A 351 10.03 9.17 -18.27
CA GLY A 351 11.36 8.67 -18.64
C GLY A 351 12.17 8.05 -17.49
N VAL A 352 11.67 8.07 -16.25
CA VAL A 352 12.31 7.44 -15.08
C VAL A 352 11.34 6.43 -14.49
N GLY A 353 11.57 5.16 -14.72
CA GLY A 353 10.69 4.06 -14.32
C GLY A 353 9.52 3.84 -15.28
N GLY A 354 9.16 4.82 -16.10
CA GLY A 354 8.05 4.73 -17.05
C GLY A 354 7.46 6.09 -17.40
N PHE A 355 6.11 6.15 -17.43
CA PHE A 355 5.38 7.36 -17.83
C PHE A 355 4.13 7.59 -17.00
N LEU A 356 3.90 8.86 -16.65
CA LEU A 356 2.66 9.31 -16.05
C LEU A 356 1.63 9.64 -17.16
N ILE A 357 0.37 9.27 -16.93
CA ILE A 357 -0.72 9.47 -17.92
C ILE A 357 -1.97 9.98 -17.25
N THR A 358 -2.83 10.62 -18.05
CA THR A 358 -4.15 11.10 -17.62
C THR A 358 -5.28 10.51 -18.45
N THR A 359 -5.01 10.01 -19.67
CA THR A 359 -6.03 9.43 -20.55
C THR A 359 -5.64 8.01 -21.02
N VAL A 360 -6.63 7.28 -21.52
CA VAL A 360 -6.47 5.96 -22.13
C VAL A 360 -5.57 6.02 -23.37
N GLU A 361 -5.74 7.07 -24.19
CA GLU A 361 -4.97 7.27 -25.42
C GLU A 361 -3.48 7.53 -25.11
N GLN A 362 -3.20 8.37 -24.11
CA GLN A 362 -1.81 8.60 -23.65
C GLN A 362 -1.20 7.29 -23.14
N ALA A 363 -1.94 6.52 -22.36
CA ALA A 363 -1.48 5.20 -21.87
C ALA A 363 -1.12 4.28 -23.04
N ALA A 364 -2.02 4.16 -24.04
CA ALA A 364 -1.78 3.32 -25.22
C ALA A 364 -0.53 3.78 -26.00
N GLN A 365 -0.37 5.08 -26.24
CA GLN A 365 0.79 5.64 -26.94
C GLN A 365 2.11 5.31 -26.20
N ARG A 366 2.14 5.49 -24.87
CA ARG A 366 3.34 5.20 -24.05
C ARG A 366 3.66 3.71 -24.00
N ILE A 367 2.64 2.84 -23.93
CA ILE A 367 2.82 1.40 -23.99
C ILE A 367 3.37 0.98 -25.35
N VAL A 368 2.78 1.46 -26.45
CA VAL A 368 3.27 1.15 -27.83
C VAL A 368 4.72 1.61 -27.99
N PHE A 369 5.08 2.79 -27.46
CA PHE A 369 6.46 3.25 -27.45
C PHE A 369 7.38 2.24 -26.75
N LEU A 370 7.07 1.83 -25.52
CA LEU A 370 7.87 0.88 -24.75
C LEU A 370 8.01 -0.49 -25.44
N LEU A 371 6.93 -0.98 -26.10
CA LEU A 371 6.94 -2.25 -26.82
C LEU A 371 7.79 -2.19 -28.09
N ARG A 372 7.86 -1.03 -28.77
CA ARG A 372 8.64 -0.85 -30.01
C ARG A 372 10.11 -0.47 -29.75
N HIS A 373 10.43 -0.01 -28.52
CA HIS A 373 11.77 0.45 -28.17
C HIS A 373 12.31 -0.29 -26.92
N PRO A 374 12.58 -1.59 -27.00
CA PRO A 374 12.92 -2.42 -25.82
C PRO A 374 14.20 -2.00 -25.13
N GLN A 375 15.17 -1.43 -25.84
CA GLN A 375 16.39 -0.92 -25.23
C GLN A 375 16.15 0.32 -24.38
N GLU A 376 15.32 1.25 -24.86
CA GLU A 376 14.93 2.44 -24.12
C GLU A 376 14.05 2.05 -22.93
N ALA A 377 13.12 1.12 -23.12
CA ALA A 377 12.29 0.57 -22.05
C ALA A 377 13.14 -0.02 -20.91
N ALA A 378 14.19 -0.77 -21.23
CA ALA A 378 15.13 -1.32 -20.25
C ALA A 378 15.90 -0.22 -19.48
N GLN A 379 16.33 0.85 -20.17
CA GLN A 379 17.00 1.98 -19.52
C GLN A 379 16.07 2.75 -18.57
N ILE A 380 14.83 3.00 -19.02
CA ILE A 380 13.77 3.64 -18.23
C ILE A 380 13.49 2.80 -16.98
N ALA A 381 13.31 1.49 -17.14
CA ALA A 381 13.03 0.57 -16.02
C ALA A 381 14.20 0.51 -15.02
N ALA A 382 15.45 0.47 -15.51
CA ALA A 382 16.64 0.48 -14.66
C ALA A 382 16.74 1.78 -13.83
N ALA A 383 16.37 2.92 -14.42
CA ALA A 383 16.29 4.18 -13.69
C ALA A 383 15.23 4.13 -12.57
N GLY A 384 14.06 3.58 -12.84
CA GLY A 384 13.01 3.40 -11.83
C GLY A 384 13.43 2.45 -10.71
N ARG A 385 14.14 1.36 -11.03
CA ARG A 385 14.68 0.45 -10.00
C ARG A 385 15.63 1.17 -9.04
N ARG A 386 16.46 2.09 -9.52
CA ARG A 386 17.34 2.91 -8.65
C ARG A 386 16.51 3.77 -7.69
N VAL A 387 15.49 4.47 -8.20
CA VAL A 387 14.59 5.28 -7.35
C VAL A 387 13.96 4.44 -6.24
N VAL A 388 13.48 3.24 -6.55
CA VAL A 388 12.90 2.34 -5.52
C VAL A 388 13.96 1.89 -4.53
N THR A 389 15.16 1.55 -4.98
CA THR A 389 16.26 1.12 -4.11
C THR A 389 16.64 2.20 -3.10
N GLU A 390 16.71 3.44 -3.54
CA GLU A 390 17.11 4.58 -2.72
C GLU A 390 16.01 5.06 -1.76
N HIS A 391 14.73 5.02 -2.22
CA HIS A 391 13.67 5.74 -1.53
C HIS A 391 12.51 4.87 -1.02
N PHE A 392 12.29 3.67 -1.57
CA PHE A 392 11.05 2.93 -1.31
C PHE A 392 11.27 1.48 -0.85
N LEU A 393 12.46 1.16 -0.31
CA LEU A 393 12.68 -0.10 0.39
C LEU A 393 12.41 0.03 1.89
N LEU A 394 11.96 -1.08 2.48
CA LEU A 394 11.56 -1.18 3.88
C LEU A 394 12.57 -0.61 4.90
N PRO A 395 13.91 -0.75 4.74
CA PRO A 395 14.86 -0.16 5.69
C PRO A 395 14.80 1.38 5.77
N ARG A 396 14.52 2.07 4.65
CA ARG A 396 14.32 3.53 4.68
C ARG A 396 13.09 3.88 5.51
N LEU A 397 11.97 3.17 5.31
CA LEU A 397 10.76 3.36 6.10
C LEU A 397 11.00 3.08 7.59
N LEU A 398 11.69 1.99 7.92
CA LEU A 398 12.07 1.66 9.28
C LEU A 398 12.89 2.79 9.93
N ARG A 399 13.93 3.30 9.23
CA ARG A 399 14.72 4.44 9.70
C ARG A 399 13.85 5.65 10.02
N ASP A 400 12.92 6.01 9.14
CA ASP A 400 12.05 7.18 9.30
C ASP A 400 11.11 7.00 10.49
N GLU A 401 10.56 5.81 10.70
CA GLU A 401 9.73 5.50 11.85
C GLU A 401 10.52 5.48 13.17
N LEU A 402 11.71 4.88 13.18
CA LEU A 402 12.59 4.92 14.36
C LEU A 402 13.00 6.36 14.72
N ARG A 403 13.26 7.22 13.74
CA ARG A 403 13.53 8.65 13.98
C ARG A 403 12.34 9.35 14.62
N LEU A 404 11.14 9.09 14.11
CA LEU A 404 9.91 9.66 14.66
C LEU A 404 9.72 9.23 16.12
N ILE A 405 9.77 7.91 16.39
CA ILE A 405 9.62 7.36 17.74
C ILE A 405 10.66 7.96 18.70
N HIS A 406 11.92 7.95 18.30
CA HIS A 406 13.03 8.48 19.11
C HIS A 406 12.79 9.95 19.48
N SER A 407 12.48 10.79 18.51
CA SER A 407 12.28 12.22 18.73
C SER A 407 11.02 12.55 19.54
N LEU A 408 9.97 11.74 19.46
CA LEU A 408 8.76 11.92 20.27
C LEU A 408 9.02 11.56 21.74
N LEU A 409 9.78 10.49 21.99
CA LEU A 409 10.12 10.09 23.36
C LEU A 409 11.11 11.06 24.02
N GLU A 410 12.08 11.62 23.29
CA GLU A 410 12.96 12.68 23.81
C GLU A 410 12.18 13.95 24.16
N GLY A 411 11.23 14.36 23.31
CA GLY A 411 10.39 15.55 23.56
C GLY A 411 9.41 15.38 24.72
N ALA A 412 9.02 14.14 25.05
CA ALA A 412 8.16 13.85 26.19
C ALA A 412 8.90 13.92 27.56
N HIS A 413 10.23 13.89 27.54
CA HIS A 413 11.10 13.97 28.72
C HIS A 413 11.70 15.35 28.93
N ALA A 414 11.51 16.30 28.02
CA ALA A 414 11.94 17.69 28.09
C ALA A 414 10.81 18.62 28.58
#